data_608cb56586b3ed48cb85b31461defd4f
#
_entry.id   608cb56586b3ed48cb85b31461defd4f
#
_cell.length_a   1.000
_cell.length_b   1.000
_cell.length_c   1.000
_cell.angle_alpha   90.00
_cell.angle_beta   90.00
_cell.angle_gamma   90.00
#
_symmetry.space_group_name_H-M   'P 1'
#
loop_
_entity.id
_entity.type
_entity.pdbx_description
1 polymer ?
#
loop_
_entity_poly.entity_id
_entity_poly.type
_entity_poly.pdbx_seq_one_letter_code
_entity_poly.pdbx_strand_id
1 'polypeptide(L)'
;LKNLGISIIALLVLSLAAGVLFGGCAAEDSSKIKVVTSTSLIARIAERVGGDLVNVTNIIPPAQCPGHFDIKPGDVQELADAQLFLIHNWQGEKFSEELIASANNENLIKVMIEVPGNWMTPAVQREAADKIAAALTQIDPDNSAYYQNAADEYKAVVTAKESEITDRLGQVDMSAINVLCDEQQTGFVAWTGLNIITTYGRPETFTPQVIQDLVDQGEAGNVTLIIDNMQTGGESGKSLAEELGVTHIVLSNFPGGYENTDTWEQAIDKNIDLILDAIGS
;
A
#
# COMPACT_ATOMS: atom_id res chain seq x y z
N LEU A 1 -0.21 -24.24 66.16
CA LEU A 1 -0.19 -22.83 65.66
C LEU A 1 1.14 -22.43 64.98
N LYS A 2 2.30 -22.97 65.44
CA LYS A 2 3.61 -22.65 64.79
C LYS A 2 3.80 -23.21 63.37
N ASN A 3 3.22 -24.38 63.09
CA ASN A 3 3.37 -25.03 61.77
C ASN A 3 2.44 -24.43 60.69
N LEU A 4 1.34 -23.77 61.11
CA LEU A 4 0.42 -23.10 60.15
C LEU A 4 1.02 -21.82 59.59
N GLY A 5 1.81 -21.07 60.36
CA GLY A 5 2.48 -19.84 59.90
C GLY A 5 3.59 -20.10 58.88
N ILE A 6 4.33 -21.19 59.00
CA ILE A 6 5.41 -21.55 58.07
C ILE A 6 4.82 -21.98 56.69
N SER A 7 3.68 -22.69 56.71
CA SER A 7 3.01 -23.09 55.46
C SER A 7 2.41 -21.91 54.66
N ILE A 8 1.90 -20.88 55.36
CA ILE A 8 1.36 -19.67 54.72
C ILE A 8 2.48 -18.81 54.13
N ILE A 9 3.63 -18.70 54.82
CA ILE A 9 4.78 -17.96 54.30
C ILE A 9 5.40 -18.67 53.08
N ALA A 10 5.47 -20.01 53.08
CA ALA A 10 5.95 -20.78 51.94
C ALA A 10 5.03 -20.65 50.71
N LEU A 11 3.71 -20.58 50.90
CA LEU A 11 2.74 -20.37 49.81
C LEU A 11 2.81 -18.93 49.25
N LEU A 12 3.04 -17.92 50.10
CA LEU A 12 3.19 -16.52 49.68
C LEU A 12 4.50 -16.29 48.91
N VAL A 13 5.59 -16.94 49.27
CA VAL A 13 6.87 -16.85 48.54
C VAL A 13 6.79 -17.59 47.21
N LEU A 14 6.05 -18.71 47.14
CA LEU A 14 5.86 -19.44 45.89
C LEU A 14 4.96 -18.67 44.90
N SER A 15 3.97 -17.91 45.38
CA SER A 15 3.12 -17.06 44.54
C SER A 15 3.84 -15.81 44.03
N LEU A 16 4.82 -15.27 44.78
CA LEU A 16 5.64 -14.14 44.34
C LEU A 16 6.67 -14.58 43.28
N ALA A 17 7.20 -15.80 43.35
CA ALA A 17 8.13 -16.35 42.35
C ALA A 17 7.45 -16.70 41.02
N ALA A 18 6.16 -17.06 41.03
CA ALA A 18 5.39 -17.31 39.81
C ALA A 18 4.95 -16.04 39.04
N GLY A 19 4.88 -14.88 39.75
CA GLY A 19 4.50 -13.60 39.15
C GLY A 19 5.61 -12.91 38.34
N VAL A 20 6.87 -13.31 38.46
CA VAL A 20 8.02 -12.71 37.79
C VAL A 20 8.32 -13.37 36.42
N LEU A 21 7.69 -14.51 36.12
CA LEU A 21 7.94 -15.25 34.88
C LEU A 21 6.98 -14.87 33.69
N PHE A 22 6.03 -13.95 33.89
CA PHE A 22 5.12 -13.50 32.83
C PHE A 22 5.30 -12.03 32.40
N GLY A 23 6.36 -11.38 32.86
CA GLY A 23 6.83 -10.11 32.34
C GLY A 23 7.78 -10.32 31.15
N GLY A 24 7.40 -11.12 30.17
CA GLY A 24 8.10 -11.17 28.90
C GLY A 24 7.83 -9.86 28.16
N CYS A 25 8.72 -8.86 28.26
CA CYS A 25 8.96 -7.99 27.14
C CYS A 25 9.15 -8.92 25.94
N ALA A 26 8.33 -8.80 24.90
CA ALA A 26 8.68 -9.36 23.61
C ALA A 26 10.04 -8.74 23.26
N ALA A 27 11.11 -9.48 23.45
CA ALA A 27 12.41 -9.11 22.91
C ALA A 27 12.16 -9.01 21.42
N GLU A 28 12.40 -7.84 20.83
CA GLU A 28 12.52 -7.73 19.38
C GLU A 28 13.49 -8.84 18.95
N ASP A 29 13.03 -9.67 18.03
CA ASP A 29 13.85 -10.77 17.53
C ASP A 29 15.02 -10.16 16.76
N SER A 30 16.14 -9.96 17.44
CA SER A 30 17.32 -9.30 16.93
C SER A 30 17.96 -10.04 15.72
N SER A 31 17.37 -11.16 15.32
CA SER A 31 17.78 -11.96 14.17
C SER A 31 17.13 -11.51 12.86
N LYS A 32 16.02 -10.74 12.90
CA LYS A 32 15.30 -10.31 11.71
C LYS A 32 15.92 -9.06 11.08
N ILE A 33 15.93 -9.01 9.75
CA ILE A 33 16.35 -7.83 9.01
C ILE A 33 15.31 -6.73 9.18
N LYS A 34 15.71 -5.56 9.68
CA LYS A 34 14.83 -4.38 9.76
C LYS A 34 14.75 -3.70 8.40
N VAL A 35 13.57 -3.75 7.79
CA VAL A 35 13.27 -3.16 6.49
C VAL A 35 12.31 -2.00 6.69
N VAL A 36 12.68 -0.82 6.24
CA VAL A 36 11.78 0.33 6.16
C VAL A 36 11.32 0.50 4.71
N THR A 37 10.07 0.86 4.50
CA THR A 37 9.49 1.09 3.17
C THR A 37 8.80 2.45 3.12
N SER A 38 8.82 3.10 1.96
CA SER A 38 8.12 4.38 1.80
C SER A 38 6.61 4.22 1.78
N THR A 39 6.08 3.17 1.16
CA THR A 39 4.63 2.96 1.00
C THR A 39 4.20 1.55 1.36
N SER A 40 2.90 1.38 1.65
CA SER A 40 2.31 0.07 1.89
C SER A 40 2.35 -0.85 0.66
N LEU A 41 2.49 -0.32 -0.56
CA LEU A 41 2.69 -1.11 -1.77
C LEU A 41 3.96 -1.96 -1.69
N ILE A 42 5.09 -1.32 -1.35
CA ILE A 42 6.35 -2.03 -1.16
C ILE A 42 6.30 -2.88 0.11
N ALA A 43 5.74 -2.35 1.20
CA ALA A 43 5.69 -3.03 2.49
C ALA A 43 5.03 -4.41 2.38
N ARG A 44 3.85 -4.49 1.76
CA ARG A 44 3.10 -5.76 1.66
C ARG A 44 3.82 -6.82 0.82
N ILE A 45 4.52 -6.40 -0.22
CA ILE A 45 5.36 -7.33 -1.00
C ILE A 45 6.58 -7.75 -0.19
N ALA A 46 7.25 -6.80 0.51
CA ALA A 46 8.41 -7.11 1.34
C ALA A 46 8.07 -8.07 2.49
N GLU A 47 6.92 -7.90 3.13
CA GLU A 47 6.40 -8.84 4.14
C GLU A 47 6.16 -10.25 3.56
N ARG A 48 5.56 -10.34 2.37
CA ARG A 48 5.28 -11.62 1.71
C ARG A 48 6.57 -12.35 1.29
N VAL A 49 7.50 -11.60 0.70
CA VAL A 49 8.76 -12.15 0.17
C VAL A 49 9.76 -12.42 1.30
N GLY A 50 9.83 -11.53 2.29
CA GLY A 50 10.75 -11.63 3.42
C GLY A 50 10.30 -12.61 4.52
N GLY A 51 8.98 -12.77 4.70
CA GLY A 51 8.38 -13.66 5.69
C GLY A 51 8.94 -13.43 7.10
N ASP A 52 9.31 -14.54 7.75
CA ASP A 52 9.85 -14.51 9.11
C ASP A 52 11.28 -13.98 9.22
N LEU A 53 11.96 -13.74 8.11
CA LEU A 53 13.34 -13.24 8.08
C LEU A 53 13.43 -11.72 8.18
N VAL A 54 12.32 -11.00 8.00
CA VAL A 54 12.27 -9.54 8.00
C VAL A 54 11.30 -8.99 9.05
N ASN A 55 11.55 -7.75 9.46
CA ASN A 55 10.60 -6.90 10.17
C ASN A 55 10.40 -5.64 9.34
N VAL A 56 9.19 -5.44 8.81
CA VAL A 56 8.90 -4.36 7.85
C VAL A 56 8.12 -3.25 8.54
N THR A 57 8.64 -2.02 8.45
CA THR A 57 7.96 -0.79 8.87
C THR A 57 7.63 0.07 7.66
N ASN A 58 6.36 0.43 7.48
CA ASN A 58 5.93 1.35 6.44
C ASN A 58 5.85 2.78 6.98
N ILE A 59 6.47 3.74 6.29
CA ILE A 59 6.53 5.15 6.72
C ILE A 59 5.24 5.91 6.40
N ILE A 60 4.82 5.93 5.14
CA ILE A 60 3.68 6.73 4.70
C ILE A 60 2.37 5.99 4.98
N PRO A 61 1.44 6.57 5.76
CA PRO A 61 0.12 5.97 5.95
C PRO A 61 -0.59 5.70 4.61
N PRO A 62 -1.29 4.56 4.43
CA PRO A 62 -1.86 4.14 3.15
C PRO A 62 -2.84 5.12 2.50
N ALA A 63 -3.55 5.92 3.31
CA ALA A 63 -4.49 6.93 2.80
C ALA A 63 -3.84 8.29 2.51
N GLN A 64 -2.52 8.44 2.72
CA GLN A 64 -1.82 9.71 2.56
C GLN A 64 -1.05 9.77 1.24
N CYS A 65 -1.05 10.97 0.63
CA CYS A 65 -0.23 11.25 -0.55
C CYS A 65 1.26 11.31 -0.20
N PRO A 66 2.14 10.55 -0.88
CA PRO A 66 3.59 10.64 -0.67
C PRO A 66 4.16 12.05 -0.86
N GLY A 67 3.59 12.84 -1.78
CA GLY A 67 4.03 14.21 -2.04
C GLY A 67 3.68 15.22 -0.96
N HIS A 68 2.83 14.85 0.01
CA HIS A 68 2.40 15.69 1.15
C HIS A 68 2.70 15.01 2.49
N PHE A 69 3.74 14.16 2.51
CA PHE A 69 4.15 13.49 3.74
C PHE A 69 5.14 14.34 4.53
N ASP A 70 4.85 14.55 5.81
CA ASP A 70 5.72 15.24 6.77
C ASP A 70 6.43 14.21 7.64
N ILE A 71 7.78 14.26 7.67
CA ILE A 71 8.65 13.40 8.46
C ILE A 71 8.41 13.62 9.96
N LYS A 72 8.22 12.54 10.71
CA LYS A 72 8.07 12.55 12.16
C LYS A 72 9.33 12.01 12.84
N PRO A 73 9.61 12.39 14.10
CA PRO A 73 10.76 11.86 14.84
C PRO A 73 10.80 10.32 14.92
N GLY A 74 9.63 9.65 14.96
CA GLY A 74 9.54 8.20 14.91
C GLY A 74 10.04 7.60 13.60
N ASP A 75 9.76 8.25 12.46
CA ASP A 75 10.21 7.79 11.14
C ASP A 75 11.74 7.85 11.04
N VAL A 76 12.36 8.89 11.63
CA VAL A 76 13.81 9.04 11.72
C VAL A 76 14.42 7.90 12.55
N GLN A 77 13.80 7.55 13.68
CA GLN A 77 14.28 6.46 14.53
C GLN A 77 14.16 5.11 13.83
N GLU A 78 13.03 4.82 13.16
CA GLU A 78 12.86 3.59 12.40
C GLU A 78 13.97 3.42 11.35
N LEU A 79 14.30 4.50 10.62
CA LEU A 79 15.33 4.44 9.61
C LEU A 79 16.74 4.39 10.20
N ALA A 80 16.98 4.99 11.38
CA ALA A 80 18.25 4.91 12.09
C ALA A 80 18.60 3.47 12.50
N ASP A 81 17.59 2.65 12.79
CA ASP A 81 17.75 1.26 13.21
C ASP A 81 17.62 0.26 12.04
N ALA A 82 17.30 0.73 10.83
CA ALA A 82 17.07 -0.12 9.67
C ALA A 82 18.35 -0.59 8.98
N GLN A 83 18.29 -1.74 8.34
CA GLN A 83 19.35 -2.27 7.47
C GLN A 83 19.05 -2.01 5.99
N LEU A 84 17.75 -1.93 5.62
CA LEU A 84 17.30 -1.73 4.27
C LEU A 84 16.18 -0.68 4.22
N PHE A 85 16.29 0.25 3.28
CA PHE A 85 15.22 1.19 2.95
C PHE A 85 14.78 0.99 1.50
N LEU A 86 13.54 0.57 1.31
CA LEU A 86 12.93 0.36 -0.01
C LEU A 86 12.03 1.53 -0.35
N ILE A 87 12.28 2.16 -1.49
CA ILE A 87 11.54 3.33 -1.97
C ILE A 87 11.15 3.17 -3.43
N HIS A 88 10.16 3.94 -3.88
CA HIS A 88 9.88 4.09 -5.31
C HIS A 88 10.84 5.12 -5.94
N ASN A 89 10.82 5.21 -7.28
CA ASN A 89 11.45 6.30 -8.03
C ASN A 89 10.41 7.41 -8.36
N TRP A 90 9.58 7.78 -7.40
CA TRP A 90 8.56 8.80 -7.60
C TRP A 90 9.04 10.18 -7.16
N GLN A 91 8.70 11.21 -7.94
CA GLN A 91 9.06 12.59 -7.57
C GLN A 91 8.46 13.04 -6.23
N GLY A 92 7.34 12.42 -5.82
CA GLY A 92 6.69 12.67 -4.52
C GLY A 92 7.48 12.18 -3.31
N GLU A 93 8.50 11.34 -3.50
CA GLU A 93 9.33 10.78 -2.42
C GLU A 93 10.59 11.61 -2.10
N LYS A 94 10.59 12.89 -2.43
CA LYS A 94 11.72 13.81 -2.09
C LYS A 94 12.07 13.84 -0.61
N PHE A 95 11.08 13.58 0.26
CA PHE A 95 11.29 13.46 1.70
C PHE A 95 12.32 12.36 2.06
N SER A 96 12.51 11.37 1.21
CA SER A 96 13.41 10.23 1.50
C SER A 96 14.86 10.65 1.70
N GLU A 97 15.36 11.66 0.99
CA GLU A 97 16.73 12.16 1.15
C GLU A 97 16.91 12.90 2.48
N GLU A 98 15.93 13.71 2.88
CA GLU A 98 15.92 14.40 4.17
C GLU A 98 15.81 13.40 5.33
N LEU A 99 14.96 12.38 5.19
CA LEU A 99 14.80 11.31 6.17
C LEU A 99 16.11 10.52 6.35
N ILE A 100 16.79 10.13 5.25
CA ILE A 100 18.06 9.44 5.28
C ILE A 100 19.12 10.29 5.97
N ALA A 101 19.23 11.58 5.62
CA ALA A 101 20.18 12.50 6.23
C ALA A 101 19.92 12.67 7.73
N SER A 102 18.66 12.73 8.14
CA SER A 102 18.25 12.87 9.55
C SER A 102 18.51 11.61 10.37
N ALA A 103 18.35 10.43 9.79
CA ALA A 103 18.58 9.14 10.43
C ALA A 103 20.06 8.88 10.73
N ASN A 104 20.96 9.50 9.95
CA ASN A 104 22.42 9.38 10.11
C ASN A 104 22.92 7.93 10.26
N ASN A 105 22.33 6.99 9.51
CA ASN A 105 22.67 5.57 9.53
C ASN A 105 23.64 5.26 8.38
N GLU A 106 24.93 5.15 8.70
CA GLU A 106 25.99 4.90 7.71
C GLU A 106 25.93 3.47 7.11
N ASN A 107 25.23 2.54 7.76
CA ASN A 107 25.08 1.16 7.31
C ASN A 107 23.78 0.91 6.52
N LEU A 108 22.93 1.93 6.37
CA LEU A 108 21.68 1.80 5.67
C LEU A 108 21.88 1.55 4.17
N ILE A 109 21.31 0.48 3.67
CA ILE A 109 21.25 0.21 2.24
C ILE A 109 19.92 0.75 1.70
N LYS A 110 20.00 1.72 0.78
CA LYS A 110 18.83 2.25 0.06
C LYS A 110 18.70 1.55 -1.29
N VAL A 111 17.53 0.99 -1.57
CA VAL A 111 17.21 0.40 -2.88
C VAL A 111 15.94 1.02 -3.44
N MET A 112 16.03 1.53 -4.67
CA MET A 112 14.87 2.00 -5.43
C MET A 112 14.23 0.83 -6.19
N ILE A 113 12.95 0.62 -5.94
CA ILE A 113 12.14 -0.39 -6.63
C ILE A 113 11.46 0.27 -7.83
N GLU A 114 12.20 0.33 -8.94
CA GLU A 114 11.76 0.97 -10.17
C GLU A 114 10.89 0.03 -11.00
N VAL A 115 9.57 0.13 -10.86
CA VAL A 115 8.60 -0.59 -11.68
C VAL A 115 7.63 0.43 -12.28
N PRO A 116 7.59 0.57 -13.61
CA PRO A 116 6.68 1.50 -14.28
C PRO A 116 5.24 0.98 -14.24
N GLY A 117 4.28 1.91 -14.20
CA GLY A 117 2.86 1.60 -14.24
C GLY A 117 2.17 1.78 -12.88
N ASN A 118 0.88 1.47 -12.86
CA ASN A 118 0.08 1.54 -11.63
C ASN A 118 0.30 0.28 -10.79
N TRP A 119 0.72 0.45 -9.54
CA TRP A 119 1.09 -0.63 -8.64
C TRP A 119 -0.10 -1.47 -8.14
N MET A 120 -1.33 -1.04 -8.39
CA MET A 120 -2.49 -1.91 -8.14
C MET A 120 -2.69 -2.95 -9.24
N THR A 121 -2.03 -2.80 -10.41
CA THR A 121 -2.17 -3.78 -11.50
C THR A 121 -1.33 -5.04 -11.27
N PRO A 122 -1.82 -6.23 -11.66
CA PRO A 122 -1.14 -7.51 -11.42
C PRO A 122 0.26 -7.60 -12.03
N ALA A 123 0.47 -7.03 -13.23
CA ALA A 123 1.76 -7.07 -13.90
C ALA A 123 2.85 -6.36 -13.08
N VAL A 124 2.53 -5.19 -12.52
CA VAL A 124 3.45 -4.41 -11.68
C VAL A 124 3.74 -5.13 -10.36
N GLN A 125 2.74 -5.76 -9.75
CA GLN A 125 2.93 -6.56 -8.52
C GLN A 125 3.94 -7.70 -8.73
N ARG A 126 3.83 -8.42 -9.85
CA ARG A 126 4.77 -9.52 -10.17
C ARG A 126 6.20 -9.02 -10.37
N GLU A 127 6.38 -7.94 -11.13
CA GLU A 127 7.71 -7.36 -11.34
C GLU A 127 8.30 -6.79 -10.05
N ALA A 128 7.49 -6.13 -9.23
CA ALA A 128 7.91 -5.61 -7.93
C ALA A 128 8.36 -6.73 -6.97
N ALA A 129 7.69 -7.89 -6.98
CA ALA A 129 8.07 -9.04 -6.17
C ALA A 129 9.50 -9.52 -6.51
N ASP A 130 9.84 -9.64 -7.79
CA ASP A 130 11.18 -10.05 -8.23
C ASP A 130 12.24 -9.02 -7.79
N LYS A 131 11.96 -7.73 -7.92
CA LYS A 131 12.91 -6.66 -7.51
C LYS A 131 13.10 -6.59 -6.00
N ILE A 132 12.04 -6.81 -5.22
CA ILE A 132 12.13 -6.84 -3.76
C ILE A 132 12.87 -8.09 -3.29
N ALA A 133 12.65 -9.26 -3.90
CA ALA A 133 13.44 -10.46 -3.62
C ALA A 133 14.94 -10.25 -3.89
N ALA A 134 15.27 -9.57 -5.00
CA ALA A 134 16.65 -9.21 -5.32
C ALA A 134 17.26 -8.23 -4.29
N ALA A 135 16.48 -7.24 -3.83
CA ALA A 135 16.92 -6.30 -2.80
C ALA A 135 17.19 -6.99 -1.46
N LEU A 136 16.33 -7.91 -1.03
CA LEU A 136 16.53 -8.71 0.18
C LEU A 136 17.75 -9.64 0.04
N THR A 137 17.92 -10.27 -1.11
CA THR A 137 19.10 -11.11 -1.42
C THR A 137 20.42 -10.31 -1.36
N GLN A 138 20.41 -9.03 -1.71
CA GLN A 138 21.60 -8.19 -1.65
C GLN A 138 22.16 -8.04 -0.24
N ILE A 139 21.28 -8.00 0.77
CA ILE A 139 21.68 -7.83 2.17
C ILE A 139 21.75 -9.15 2.94
N ASP A 140 21.12 -10.19 2.43
CA ASP A 140 21.08 -11.53 3.04
C ASP A 140 21.21 -12.61 1.96
N PRO A 141 22.40 -12.79 1.38
CA PRO A 141 22.62 -13.71 0.27
C PRO A 141 22.44 -15.18 0.64
N ASP A 142 22.60 -15.54 1.92
CA ASP A 142 22.44 -16.91 2.39
C ASP A 142 20.99 -17.41 2.27
N ASN A 143 20.01 -16.49 2.32
CA ASN A 143 18.60 -16.76 2.19
C ASN A 143 18.03 -16.44 0.78
N SER A 144 18.88 -16.25 -0.22
CA SER A 144 18.47 -15.91 -1.60
C SER A 144 17.40 -16.85 -2.16
N ALA A 145 17.57 -18.18 -1.98
CA ALA A 145 16.61 -19.15 -2.46
C ALA A 145 15.24 -19.05 -1.77
N TYR A 146 15.20 -18.67 -0.49
CA TYR A 146 13.97 -18.43 0.24
C TYR A 146 13.21 -17.24 -0.35
N TYR A 147 13.88 -16.11 -0.55
CA TYR A 147 13.25 -14.91 -1.11
C TYR A 147 12.73 -15.13 -2.52
N GLN A 148 13.50 -15.85 -3.36
CA GLN A 148 13.05 -16.14 -4.71
C GLN A 148 11.83 -17.06 -4.73
N ASN A 149 11.80 -18.11 -3.91
CA ASN A 149 10.65 -19.01 -3.81
C ASN A 149 9.41 -18.26 -3.29
N ALA A 150 9.56 -17.42 -2.27
CA ALA A 150 8.45 -16.63 -1.73
C ALA A 150 7.91 -15.60 -2.76
N ALA A 151 8.79 -15.00 -3.56
CA ALA A 151 8.37 -14.14 -4.67
C ALA A 151 7.60 -14.93 -5.73
N ASP A 152 8.04 -16.15 -6.08
CA ASP A 152 7.36 -17.01 -7.05
C ASP A 152 5.97 -17.45 -6.53
N GLU A 153 5.86 -17.78 -5.24
CA GLU A 153 4.57 -18.06 -4.58
C GLU A 153 3.63 -16.84 -4.62
N TYR A 154 4.15 -15.67 -4.29
CA TYR A 154 3.34 -14.44 -4.36
C TYR A 154 2.89 -14.13 -5.80
N LYS A 155 3.77 -14.28 -6.81
CA LYS A 155 3.40 -14.11 -8.23
C LYS A 155 2.29 -15.09 -8.66
N ALA A 156 2.27 -16.30 -8.12
CA ALA A 156 1.19 -17.25 -8.38
C ALA A 156 -0.15 -16.78 -7.79
N VAL A 157 -0.14 -16.22 -6.56
CA VAL A 157 -1.33 -15.61 -5.94
C VAL A 157 -1.83 -14.43 -6.78
N VAL A 158 -0.94 -13.54 -7.22
CA VAL A 158 -1.29 -12.40 -8.09
C VAL A 158 -1.92 -12.87 -9.40
N THR A 159 -1.37 -13.92 -10.01
CA THR A 159 -1.88 -14.48 -11.27
C THR A 159 -3.27 -15.10 -11.10
N ALA A 160 -3.51 -15.80 -9.99
CA ALA A 160 -4.82 -16.36 -9.68
C ALA A 160 -5.86 -15.24 -9.45
N LYS A 161 -5.50 -14.19 -8.72
CA LYS A 161 -6.36 -13.04 -8.49
C LYS A 161 -6.67 -12.26 -9.79
N GLU A 162 -5.68 -12.10 -10.67
CA GLU A 162 -5.88 -11.51 -12.00
C GLU A 162 -6.91 -12.27 -12.83
N SER A 163 -6.84 -13.61 -12.83
CA SER A 163 -7.82 -14.45 -13.55
C SER A 163 -9.24 -14.26 -12.98
N GLU A 164 -9.38 -14.30 -11.65
CA GLU A 164 -10.66 -14.07 -10.97
C GLU A 164 -11.27 -12.73 -11.34
N ILE A 165 -10.46 -11.65 -11.29
CA ILE A 165 -10.95 -10.30 -11.62
C ILE A 165 -11.30 -10.20 -13.11
N THR A 166 -10.47 -10.77 -13.99
CA THR A 166 -10.74 -10.79 -15.44
C THR A 166 -12.06 -11.48 -15.76
N ASP A 167 -12.36 -12.60 -15.08
CA ASP A 167 -13.64 -13.30 -15.23
C ASP A 167 -14.82 -12.44 -14.74
N ARG A 168 -14.67 -11.69 -13.66
CA ARG A 168 -15.69 -10.75 -13.15
C ARG A 168 -15.94 -9.60 -14.11
N LEU A 169 -14.87 -8.94 -14.56
CA LEU A 169 -14.95 -7.81 -15.50
C LEU A 169 -15.49 -8.25 -16.86
N GLY A 170 -15.19 -9.47 -17.30
CA GLY A 170 -15.67 -10.06 -18.55
C GLY A 170 -17.17 -10.29 -18.62
N GLN A 171 -17.91 -10.14 -17.50
CA GLN A 171 -19.39 -10.21 -17.50
C GLN A 171 -20.03 -8.91 -18.03
N VAL A 172 -19.26 -7.83 -18.16
CA VAL A 172 -19.71 -6.51 -18.58
C VAL A 172 -18.87 -6.00 -19.76
N ASP A 173 -19.47 -5.32 -20.69
CA ASP A 173 -18.71 -4.57 -21.71
C ASP A 173 -18.11 -3.31 -21.10
N MET A 174 -16.95 -3.47 -20.44
CA MET A 174 -16.25 -2.38 -19.75
C MET A 174 -15.91 -1.23 -20.73
N SER A 175 -15.66 -1.53 -22.00
CA SER A 175 -15.29 -0.55 -23.00
C SER A 175 -16.45 0.38 -23.41
N ALA A 176 -17.68 0.00 -23.11
CA ALA A 176 -18.87 0.83 -23.31
C ALA A 176 -19.10 1.85 -22.17
N ILE A 177 -18.37 1.75 -21.07
CA ILE A 177 -18.51 2.65 -19.91
C ILE A 177 -17.50 3.79 -20.03
N ASN A 178 -18.00 5.01 -20.27
CA ASN A 178 -17.19 6.20 -20.41
C ASN A 178 -16.95 6.86 -19.05
N VAL A 179 -15.69 7.17 -18.73
CA VAL A 179 -15.31 7.71 -17.42
C VAL A 179 -14.40 8.93 -17.54
N LEU A 180 -14.47 9.83 -16.55
CA LEU A 180 -13.36 10.73 -16.21
C LEU A 180 -12.67 10.16 -14.96
N CYS A 181 -11.34 10.23 -14.91
CA CYS A 181 -10.62 9.76 -13.74
C CYS A 181 -9.46 10.67 -13.34
N ASP A 182 -9.11 10.60 -12.04
CA ASP A 182 -7.88 11.19 -11.52
C ASP A 182 -6.66 10.60 -12.28
N GLU A 183 -5.68 11.45 -12.61
CA GLU A 183 -4.45 11.07 -13.33
C GLU A 183 -3.72 9.89 -12.66
N GLN A 184 -3.78 9.79 -11.32
CA GLN A 184 -3.12 8.72 -10.56
C GLN A 184 -3.83 7.37 -10.71
N GLN A 185 -5.10 7.37 -11.17
CA GLN A 185 -5.88 6.16 -11.41
C GLN A 185 -5.82 5.67 -12.86
N THR A 186 -5.29 6.48 -13.79
CA THR A 186 -5.31 6.19 -15.24
C THR A 186 -4.84 4.79 -15.57
N GLY A 187 -3.72 4.35 -15.00
CA GLY A 187 -3.15 3.02 -15.28
C GLY A 187 -4.02 1.86 -14.78
N PHE A 188 -4.65 2.01 -13.61
CA PHE A 188 -5.55 1.01 -13.07
C PHE A 188 -6.88 0.97 -13.83
N VAL A 189 -7.48 2.14 -14.08
CA VAL A 189 -8.73 2.27 -14.83
C VAL A 189 -8.59 1.73 -16.26
N ALA A 190 -7.49 2.04 -16.94
CA ALA A 190 -7.20 1.48 -18.25
C ALA A 190 -7.07 -0.05 -18.24
N TRP A 191 -6.45 -0.62 -17.16
CA TRP A 191 -6.33 -2.07 -16.99
C TRP A 191 -7.69 -2.75 -16.82
N THR A 192 -8.68 -2.12 -16.19
CA THR A 192 -10.05 -2.67 -16.07
C THR A 192 -10.82 -2.68 -17.39
N GLY A 193 -10.34 -2.00 -18.44
CA GLY A 193 -11.00 -1.92 -19.73
C GLY A 193 -12.02 -0.77 -19.88
N LEU A 194 -12.20 0.06 -18.84
CA LEU A 194 -13.06 1.25 -18.92
C LEU A 194 -12.54 2.25 -19.96
N ASN A 195 -13.46 2.93 -20.62
CA ASN A 195 -13.13 3.95 -21.63
C ASN A 195 -12.90 5.31 -20.99
N ILE A 196 -11.63 5.72 -20.87
CA ILE A 196 -11.25 7.01 -20.29
C ILE A 196 -11.43 8.10 -21.35
N ILE A 197 -12.38 9.01 -21.15
CA ILE A 197 -12.62 10.17 -22.03
C ILE A 197 -11.54 11.23 -21.80
N THR A 198 -11.31 11.62 -20.55
CA THR A 198 -10.21 12.51 -20.16
C THR A 198 -9.84 12.28 -18.69
N THR A 199 -8.74 12.88 -18.29
CA THR A 199 -8.25 12.81 -16.91
C THR A 199 -8.20 14.20 -16.29
N TYR A 200 -8.16 14.25 -14.95
CA TYR A 200 -7.98 15.48 -14.21
C TYR A 200 -6.93 15.32 -13.10
N GLY A 201 -6.29 16.43 -12.78
CA GLY A 201 -5.25 16.48 -11.76
C GLY A 201 -5.81 16.72 -10.36
N ARG A 202 -4.92 17.18 -9.49
CA ARG A 202 -5.21 17.47 -8.07
C ARG A 202 -6.13 18.69 -7.92
N PRO A 203 -6.84 18.84 -6.77
CA PRO A 203 -7.74 19.97 -6.50
C PRO A 203 -7.10 21.34 -6.74
N GLU A 204 -5.80 21.46 -6.45
CA GLU A 204 -5.05 22.73 -6.62
C GLU A 204 -4.95 23.19 -8.07
N THR A 205 -5.19 22.29 -9.03
CA THR A 205 -5.20 22.60 -10.47
C THR A 205 -6.58 23.05 -10.98
N PHE A 206 -7.64 22.94 -10.16
CA PHE A 206 -9.01 23.24 -10.55
C PHE A 206 -9.28 24.73 -10.55
N THR A 207 -9.17 25.33 -11.72
CA THR A 207 -9.72 26.68 -11.99
C THR A 207 -11.15 26.55 -12.52
N PRO A 208 -11.98 27.61 -12.47
CA PRO A 208 -13.31 27.58 -13.07
C PRO A 208 -13.31 27.16 -14.54
N GLN A 209 -12.28 27.56 -15.30
CA GLN A 209 -12.14 27.17 -16.71
C GLN A 209 -11.86 25.68 -16.87
N VAL A 210 -10.97 25.12 -16.04
CA VAL A 210 -10.65 23.67 -16.06
C VAL A 210 -11.90 22.85 -15.72
N ILE A 211 -12.69 23.28 -14.74
CA ILE A 211 -13.95 22.60 -14.38
C ILE A 211 -14.91 22.61 -15.57
N GLN A 212 -15.12 23.80 -16.21
CA GLN A 212 -16.01 23.90 -17.37
C GLN A 212 -15.53 23.01 -18.54
N ASP A 213 -14.24 23.02 -18.83
CA ASP A 213 -13.66 22.20 -19.92
C ASP A 213 -13.84 20.69 -19.63
N LEU A 214 -13.75 20.25 -18.37
CA LEU A 214 -13.98 18.86 -17.96
C LEU A 214 -15.46 18.48 -18.06
N VAL A 215 -16.37 19.37 -17.69
CA VAL A 215 -17.82 19.17 -17.84
C VAL A 215 -18.18 19.05 -19.31
N ASP A 216 -17.73 19.98 -20.17
CA ASP A 216 -18.00 19.96 -21.62
C ASP A 216 -17.48 18.66 -22.27
N GLN A 217 -16.29 18.17 -21.86
CA GLN A 217 -15.74 16.90 -22.32
C GLN A 217 -16.55 15.70 -21.79
N GLY A 218 -17.00 15.76 -20.55
CA GLY A 218 -17.82 14.73 -19.92
C GLY A 218 -19.17 14.57 -20.63
N GLU A 219 -19.85 15.69 -20.93
CA GLU A 219 -21.10 15.70 -21.69
C GLU A 219 -20.91 15.16 -23.11
N ALA A 220 -19.93 15.69 -23.83
CA ALA A 220 -19.61 15.26 -25.20
C ALA A 220 -19.24 13.78 -25.28
N GLY A 221 -18.54 13.27 -24.27
CA GLY A 221 -18.13 11.86 -24.12
C GLY A 221 -19.22 10.95 -23.57
N ASN A 222 -20.40 11.46 -23.21
CA ASN A 222 -21.45 10.69 -22.51
C ASN A 222 -20.89 9.93 -21.31
N VAL A 223 -20.13 10.61 -20.44
CA VAL A 223 -19.53 10.04 -19.24
C VAL A 223 -20.62 9.63 -18.27
N THR A 224 -20.45 8.47 -17.65
CA THR A 224 -21.40 7.90 -16.68
C THR A 224 -20.80 7.70 -15.30
N LEU A 225 -19.46 7.84 -15.16
CA LEU A 225 -18.76 7.58 -13.93
C LEU A 225 -17.54 8.52 -13.78
N ILE A 226 -17.40 9.11 -12.61
CA ILE A 226 -16.20 9.88 -12.19
C ILE A 226 -15.43 9.06 -11.15
N ILE A 227 -14.12 8.94 -11.35
CA ILE A 227 -13.25 8.10 -10.51
C ILE A 227 -12.14 8.95 -9.91
N ASP A 228 -12.22 9.18 -8.61
CA ASP A 228 -11.18 9.86 -7.84
C ASP A 228 -10.13 8.89 -7.28
N ASN A 229 -9.01 9.46 -6.87
CA ASN A 229 -7.95 8.78 -6.15
C ASN A 229 -7.95 9.19 -4.67
N MET A 230 -8.01 8.22 -3.77
CA MET A 230 -8.02 8.45 -2.32
C MET A 230 -6.83 9.28 -1.85
N GLN A 231 -5.63 8.99 -2.35
CA GLN A 231 -4.39 9.62 -1.90
C GLN A 231 -4.27 11.09 -2.35
N THR A 232 -5.06 11.53 -3.32
CA THR A 232 -5.16 12.94 -3.72
C THR A 232 -6.29 13.69 -3.04
N GLY A 233 -6.98 13.04 -2.08
CA GLY A 233 -8.05 13.62 -1.27
C GLY A 233 -9.44 13.07 -1.56
N GLY A 234 -9.65 12.39 -2.71
CA GLY A 234 -10.88 11.67 -3.03
C GLY A 234 -12.13 12.52 -3.27
N GLU A 235 -12.00 13.84 -3.39
CA GLU A 235 -13.12 14.79 -3.51
C GLU A 235 -13.04 15.66 -4.78
N SER A 236 -11.95 15.53 -5.57
CA SER A 236 -11.68 16.40 -6.73
C SER A 236 -12.77 16.30 -7.79
N GLY A 237 -13.22 15.09 -8.10
CA GLY A 237 -14.23 14.81 -9.12
C GLY A 237 -15.66 14.91 -8.62
N LYS A 238 -15.90 15.13 -7.32
CA LYS A 238 -17.25 15.13 -6.76
C LYS A 238 -18.15 16.24 -7.34
N SER A 239 -17.61 17.46 -7.45
CA SER A 239 -18.34 18.56 -8.07
C SER A 239 -18.62 18.34 -9.55
N LEU A 240 -17.68 17.69 -10.27
CA LEU A 240 -17.88 17.30 -11.68
C LEU A 240 -19.00 16.27 -11.80
N ALA A 241 -19.04 15.28 -10.90
CA ALA A 241 -20.09 14.26 -10.90
C ALA A 241 -21.47 14.87 -10.60
N GLU A 242 -21.54 15.82 -9.65
CA GLU A 242 -22.78 16.55 -9.33
C GLU A 242 -23.28 17.36 -10.52
N GLU A 243 -22.40 18.04 -11.24
CA GLU A 243 -22.75 18.87 -12.39
C GLU A 243 -23.17 18.03 -13.61
N LEU A 244 -22.49 16.92 -13.86
CA LEU A 244 -22.83 15.96 -14.91
C LEU A 244 -24.01 15.05 -14.56
N GLY A 245 -24.40 14.99 -13.29
CA GLY A 245 -25.48 14.09 -12.82
C GLY A 245 -25.13 12.61 -12.90
N VAL A 246 -23.84 12.26 -12.67
CA VAL A 246 -23.30 10.90 -12.80
C VAL A 246 -22.78 10.34 -11.46
N THR A 247 -22.47 9.05 -11.42
CA THR A 247 -21.93 8.40 -10.23
C THR A 247 -20.48 8.86 -9.95
N HIS A 248 -20.15 9.03 -8.67
CA HIS A 248 -18.79 9.31 -8.18
C HIS A 248 -18.31 8.17 -7.30
N ILE A 249 -17.09 7.69 -7.56
CA ILE A 249 -16.41 6.72 -6.70
C ILE A 249 -14.98 7.15 -6.41
N VAL A 250 -14.43 6.62 -5.33
CA VAL A 250 -13.03 6.84 -4.94
C VAL A 250 -12.31 5.51 -4.93
N LEU A 251 -11.18 5.38 -5.64
CA LEU A 251 -10.35 4.20 -5.63
C LEU A 251 -9.08 4.45 -4.81
N SER A 252 -8.53 3.39 -4.22
CA SER A 252 -7.26 3.47 -3.52
C SER A 252 -6.13 2.92 -4.37
N ASN A 253 -5.02 3.64 -4.44
CA ASN A 253 -3.78 3.15 -5.04
C ASN A 253 -2.91 2.36 -4.05
N PHE A 254 -3.31 2.26 -2.77
CA PHE A 254 -2.51 1.59 -1.74
C PHE A 254 -3.32 0.56 -0.96
N PRO A 255 -2.75 -0.64 -0.69
CA PRO A 255 -3.27 -1.55 0.33
C PRO A 255 -3.38 -0.85 1.68
N GLY A 256 -4.47 -1.08 2.42
CA GLY A 256 -4.76 -0.41 3.68
C GLY A 256 -5.39 0.99 3.53
N GLY A 257 -5.72 1.44 2.32
CA GLY A 257 -6.43 2.71 2.11
C GLY A 257 -7.86 2.69 2.64
N TYR A 258 -8.55 1.57 2.50
CA TYR A 258 -9.85 1.29 3.11
C TYR A 258 -9.70 0.33 4.30
N GLU A 259 -10.69 0.29 5.18
CA GLU A 259 -10.76 -0.72 6.23
C GLU A 259 -10.80 -2.13 5.63
N ASN A 260 -10.09 -3.06 6.26
CA ASN A 260 -9.98 -4.47 5.84
C ASN A 260 -9.42 -4.66 4.42
N THR A 261 -8.52 -3.77 3.98
CA THR A 261 -7.81 -3.87 2.70
C THR A 261 -6.29 -3.90 2.88
N ASP A 262 -5.82 -4.57 3.93
CA ASP A 262 -4.40 -4.58 4.30
C ASP A 262 -3.50 -5.32 3.30
N THR A 263 -4.04 -6.25 2.53
CA THR A 263 -3.31 -6.94 1.45
C THR A 263 -3.65 -6.34 0.08
N TRP A 264 -2.77 -6.57 -0.91
CA TRP A 264 -3.04 -6.14 -2.27
C TRP A 264 -4.31 -6.81 -2.83
N GLU A 265 -4.52 -8.10 -2.54
CA GLU A 265 -5.69 -8.85 -2.98
C GLU A 265 -7.00 -8.22 -2.46
N GLN A 266 -7.03 -7.84 -1.19
CA GLN A 266 -8.20 -7.17 -0.60
C GLN A 266 -8.40 -5.77 -1.17
N ALA A 267 -7.32 -5.03 -1.39
CA ALA A 267 -7.38 -3.66 -1.91
C ALA A 267 -7.85 -3.63 -3.37
N ILE A 268 -7.36 -4.55 -4.21
CA ILE A 268 -7.81 -4.64 -5.61
C ILE A 268 -9.26 -5.11 -5.70
N ASP A 269 -9.67 -6.09 -4.88
CA ASP A 269 -11.07 -6.54 -4.81
C ASP A 269 -11.99 -5.37 -4.44
N LYS A 270 -11.63 -4.58 -3.43
CA LYS A 270 -12.40 -3.40 -3.03
C LYS A 270 -12.56 -2.39 -4.17
N ASN A 271 -11.49 -2.12 -4.91
CA ASN A 271 -11.54 -1.22 -6.05
C ASN A 271 -12.45 -1.75 -7.17
N ILE A 272 -12.36 -3.06 -7.46
CA ILE A 272 -13.21 -3.71 -8.47
C ILE A 272 -14.69 -3.72 -8.03
N ASP A 273 -14.96 -4.01 -6.76
CA ASP A 273 -16.32 -3.96 -6.20
C ASP A 273 -16.93 -2.56 -6.37
N LEU A 274 -16.17 -1.51 -6.03
CA LEU A 274 -16.62 -0.12 -6.19
C LEU A 274 -16.96 0.22 -7.65
N ILE A 275 -16.16 -0.26 -8.61
CA ILE A 275 -16.43 -0.05 -10.04
C ILE A 275 -17.69 -0.81 -10.47
N LEU A 276 -17.78 -2.10 -10.15
CA LEU A 276 -18.91 -2.95 -10.56
C LEU A 276 -20.24 -2.47 -9.93
N ASP A 277 -20.23 -2.11 -8.65
CA ASP A 277 -21.39 -1.54 -7.96
C ASP A 277 -21.84 -0.22 -8.62
N ALA A 278 -20.90 0.64 -9.00
CA ALA A 278 -21.19 1.94 -9.62
C ALA A 278 -21.84 1.83 -11.00
N ILE A 279 -21.52 0.77 -11.75
CA ILE A 279 -22.07 0.51 -13.09
C ILE A 279 -23.30 -0.41 -13.07
N GLY A 280 -23.75 -0.85 -11.88
CA GLY A 280 -25.00 -1.62 -11.69
C GLY A 280 -24.90 -3.07 -12.16
N SER A 281 -23.75 -3.70 -11.99
CA SER A 281 -23.47 -5.08 -12.40
C SER A 281 -23.28 -6.03 -11.21
#